data_2ce7c356746eaf80fc4dc7cbf2961800
#
_entry.id   2ce7c356746eaf80fc4dc7cbf2961800
#
_cell.length_a   1.000
_cell.length_b   1.000
_cell.length_c   1.000
_cell.angle_alpha   90.00
_cell.angle_beta   90.00
_cell.angle_gamma   90.00
#
_symmetry.space_group_name_H-M   'P 1'
#
loop_
_entity.id
_entity.type
_entity.pdbx_description
1 polymer ?
#
loop_
_entity_poly.entity_id
_entity_poly.type
_entity_poly.pdbx_seq_one_letter_code
_entity_poly.pdbx_strand_id
1 'polypeptide(L)'
;MTITRIGTTARWSDVVIHNGTLYVVEVPATDEADIHQQTREVLTSLQRLLEANGSGVDKILMANIYLKDIQDIAAFNEQWDAWIPAGTAPVRACVQARLAHE
;
A
#
# COMPACT_ATOMS: atom_id res chain seq x y z
N MET A 1 24.35 -11.56 -3.70
CA MET A 1 23.01 -11.33 -3.14
C MET A 1 22.14 -10.72 -4.22
N THR A 2 21.01 -11.33 -4.52
CA THR A 2 20.18 -10.97 -5.66
C THR A 2 19.08 -10.02 -5.25
N ILE A 3 18.84 -9.00 -6.05
CA ILE A 3 17.69 -8.10 -5.89
C ILE A 3 16.74 -8.40 -7.05
N THR A 4 15.51 -8.78 -6.73
CA THR A 4 14.46 -9.03 -7.71
C THR A 4 13.59 -7.80 -7.85
N ARG A 5 13.34 -7.36 -9.07
CA ARG A 5 12.51 -6.19 -9.37
C ARG A 5 11.39 -6.57 -10.30
N ILE A 6 10.20 -6.08 -10.02
CA ILE A 6 8.98 -6.36 -10.78
C ILE A 6 8.30 -5.05 -11.14
N GLY A 7 7.85 -4.93 -12.38
CA GLY A 7 7.19 -3.71 -12.85
C GLY A 7 8.12 -2.52 -12.94
N THR A 8 9.36 -2.77 -13.34
CA THR A 8 10.40 -1.76 -13.35
C THR A 8 10.25 -0.81 -14.54
N THR A 9 10.30 0.48 -14.25
CA THR A 9 10.36 1.54 -15.24
C THR A 9 11.70 2.26 -15.13
N ALA A 10 11.85 3.39 -15.83
CA ALA A 10 13.06 4.20 -15.71
C ALA A 10 13.20 4.85 -14.33
N ARG A 11 12.10 4.97 -13.56
CA ARG A 11 12.06 5.73 -12.32
C ARG A 11 11.70 4.92 -11.09
N TRP A 12 10.99 3.78 -11.23
CA TRP A 12 10.57 3.00 -10.07
C TRP A 12 10.37 1.54 -10.44
N SER A 13 10.19 0.71 -9.43
CA SER A 13 9.67 -0.65 -9.57
C SER A 13 8.42 -0.76 -8.71
N ASP A 14 7.46 -1.56 -9.14
CA ASP A 14 6.26 -1.81 -8.33
C ASP A 14 6.59 -2.65 -7.11
N VAL A 15 7.48 -3.63 -7.28
CA VAL A 15 7.90 -4.53 -6.21
C VAL A 15 9.41 -4.73 -6.29
N VAL A 16 10.07 -4.69 -5.14
CA VAL A 16 11.46 -5.09 -5.00
C VAL A 16 11.56 -6.14 -3.89
N ILE A 17 12.27 -7.23 -4.16
CA ILE A 17 12.46 -8.31 -3.20
C ILE A 17 13.94 -8.45 -2.92
N HIS A 18 14.29 -8.42 -1.63
CA HIS A 18 15.67 -8.56 -1.19
C HIS A 18 15.69 -9.20 0.19
N ASN A 19 16.46 -10.27 0.36
CA ASN A 19 16.61 -10.99 1.63
C ASN A 19 15.26 -11.41 2.24
N GLY A 20 14.32 -11.88 1.40
CA GLY A 20 13.03 -12.32 1.88
C GLY A 20 12.05 -11.22 2.26
N THR A 21 12.39 -9.96 2.00
CA THR A 21 11.52 -8.83 2.27
C THR A 21 11.02 -8.21 0.97
N LEU A 22 9.72 -7.97 0.89
CA LEU A 22 9.09 -7.27 -0.23
C LEU A 22 8.95 -5.79 0.10
N TYR A 23 9.33 -4.96 -0.86
CA TYR A 23 9.10 -3.52 -0.83
C TYR A 23 8.13 -3.21 -1.96
N VAL A 24 7.02 -2.57 -1.64
CA VAL A 24 5.92 -2.36 -2.58
C VAL A 24 5.46 -0.92 -2.51
N VAL A 25 5.14 -0.34 -3.66
CA VAL A 25 4.46 0.94 -3.73
C VAL A 25 3.14 0.75 -4.46
N GLU A 26 2.08 1.42 -3.99
CA GLU A 26 0.77 1.32 -4.61
C GLU A 26 0.08 2.66 -4.64
N VAL A 27 -0.64 2.92 -5.72
CA VAL A 27 -1.46 4.13 -5.88
C VAL A 27 -2.84 3.72 -6.38
N PRO A 28 -3.88 4.55 -6.14
CA PRO A 28 -5.21 4.24 -6.67
C PRO A 28 -5.20 4.21 -8.20
N ALA A 29 -5.99 3.30 -8.77
CA ALA A 29 -6.12 3.19 -10.22
C ALA A 29 -6.97 4.31 -10.80
N THR A 30 -7.86 4.93 -9.99
CA THR A 30 -8.80 5.95 -10.42
C THR A 30 -8.57 7.25 -9.66
N ASP A 31 -8.08 8.28 -10.33
CA ASP A 31 -7.73 9.56 -9.71
C ASP A 31 -8.94 10.34 -9.21
N GLU A 32 -10.10 10.20 -9.86
CA GLU A 32 -11.30 10.98 -9.55
C GLU A 32 -12.25 10.28 -8.60
N ALA A 33 -11.91 9.08 -8.12
CA ALA A 33 -12.74 8.35 -7.18
C ALA A 33 -12.67 8.98 -5.80
N ASP A 34 -13.70 8.73 -4.97
CA ASP A 34 -13.68 9.19 -3.57
C ASP A 34 -12.69 8.35 -2.76
N ILE A 35 -12.48 8.78 -1.50
CA ILE A 35 -11.52 8.13 -0.61
C ILE A 35 -11.89 6.66 -0.36
N HIS A 36 -13.18 6.33 -0.30
CA HIS A 36 -13.61 4.95 -0.05
C HIS A 36 -13.22 4.04 -1.21
N GLN A 37 -13.48 4.46 -2.44
CA GLN A 37 -13.12 3.67 -3.63
C GLN A 37 -11.62 3.60 -3.82
N GLN A 38 -10.90 4.71 -3.65
CA GLN A 38 -9.44 4.73 -3.78
C GLN A 38 -8.79 3.81 -2.76
N THR A 39 -9.27 3.82 -1.52
CA THR A 39 -8.74 2.94 -0.48
C THR A 39 -8.98 1.47 -0.83
N ARG A 40 -10.19 1.11 -1.29
CA ARG A 40 -10.46 -0.26 -1.72
C ARG A 40 -9.54 -0.70 -2.84
N GLU A 41 -9.33 0.16 -3.83
CA GLU A 41 -8.46 -0.15 -4.96
C GLU A 41 -7.03 -0.43 -4.51
N VAL A 42 -6.48 0.44 -3.67
CA VAL A 42 -5.12 0.30 -3.17
C VAL A 42 -4.96 -0.95 -2.33
N LEU A 43 -5.85 -1.19 -1.37
CA LEU A 43 -5.75 -2.35 -0.49
C LEU A 43 -5.96 -3.66 -1.25
N THR A 44 -6.88 -3.71 -2.18
CA THR A 44 -7.11 -4.90 -3.02
C THR A 44 -5.90 -5.20 -3.90
N SER A 45 -5.35 -4.19 -4.55
CA SER A 45 -4.18 -4.34 -5.40
C SER A 45 -2.96 -4.76 -4.59
N LEU A 46 -2.76 -4.14 -3.43
CA LEU A 46 -1.66 -4.48 -2.54
C LEU A 46 -1.76 -5.92 -2.08
N GLN A 47 -2.95 -6.37 -1.68
CA GLN A 47 -3.15 -7.75 -1.26
C GLN A 47 -2.79 -8.74 -2.37
N ARG A 48 -3.19 -8.46 -3.61
CA ARG A 48 -2.85 -9.31 -4.75
C ARG A 48 -1.34 -9.40 -4.96
N LEU A 49 -0.65 -8.26 -4.87
CA LEU A 49 0.81 -8.24 -5.03
C LEU A 49 1.51 -9.04 -3.94
N LEU A 50 1.07 -8.89 -2.69
CA LEU A 50 1.65 -9.63 -1.58
C LEU A 50 1.46 -11.13 -1.76
N GLU A 51 0.24 -11.56 -2.06
CA GLU A 51 -0.07 -12.99 -2.22
C GLU A 51 0.62 -13.59 -3.44
N ALA A 52 0.72 -12.84 -4.53
CA ALA A 52 1.40 -13.30 -5.74
C ALA A 52 2.90 -13.52 -5.51
N ASN A 53 3.47 -12.89 -4.50
CA ASN A 53 4.91 -12.97 -4.21
C ASN A 53 5.20 -13.72 -2.91
N GLY A 54 4.27 -14.55 -2.46
CA GLY A 54 4.49 -15.44 -1.32
C GLY A 54 4.35 -14.80 0.04
N SER A 55 3.76 -13.60 0.12
CA SER A 55 3.50 -12.92 1.37
C SER A 55 2.00 -12.83 1.65
N GLY A 56 1.59 -11.94 2.52
CA GLY A 56 0.19 -11.74 2.85
C GLY A 56 -0.02 -10.50 3.70
N VAL A 57 -1.29 -10.13 3.87
CA VAL A 57 -1.67 -8.92 4.62
C VAL A 57 -1.19 -9.02 6.08
N ASP A 58 -1.19 -10.20 6.65
CA ASP A 58 -0.75 -10.43 8.03
C ASP A 58 0.77 -10.37 8.23
N LYS A 59 1.52 -10.19 7.16
CA LYS A 59 2.99 -10.18 7.20
C LYS A 59 3.60 -8.82 6.88
N ILE A 60 2.80 -7.78 6.84
CA ILE A 60 3.29 -6.43 6.60
C ILE A 60 4.06 -5.95 7.83
N LEU A 61 5.28 -5.48 7.62
CA LEU A 61 6.14 -4.99 8.72
C LEU A 61 5.94 -3.50 8.95
N MET A 62 5.82 -2.72 7.89
CA MET A 62 5.70 -1.27 7.96
C MET A 62 4.80 -0.78 6.82
N ALA A 63 3.97 0.18 7.11
CA ALA A 63 3.16 0.87 6.11
C ALA A 63 3.28 2.38 6.28
N ASN A 64 3.65 3.07 5.21
CA ASN A 64 3.64 4.51 5.15
C ASN A 64 2.50 4.93 4.23
N ILE A 65 1.58 5.72 4.74
CA ILE A 65 0.35 6.08 4.05
C ILE A 65 0.35 7.59 3.83
N TYR A 66 0.12 7.99 2.58
CA TYR A 66 0.11 9.40 2.18
C TYR A 66 -1.29 9.75 1.71
N LEU A 67 -1.96 10.67 2.42
CA LEU A 67 -3.28 11.16 2.08
C LEU A 67 -3.18 12.57 1.55
N LYS A 68 -3.92 12.87 0.50
CA LYS A 68 -4.02 14.24 0.00
C LYS A 68 -4.64 15.16 1.05
N ASP A 69 -5.65 14.66 1.78
CA ASP A 69 -6.32 15.38 2.86
C ASP A 69 -6.33 14.50 4.09
N ILE A 70 -5.69 14.96 5.17
CA ILE A 70 -5.62 14.20 6.42
C ILE A 70 -6.99 14.02 7.07
N GLN A 71 -7.97 14.84 6.72
CA GLN A 71 -9.33 14.67 7.23
C GLN A 71 -9.98 13.38 6.72
N ASP A 72 -9.44 12.78 5.68
CA ASP A 72 -9.90 11.49 5.18
C ASP A 72 -9.40 10.30 5.99
N ILE A 73 -8.62 10.54 7.06
CA ILE A 73 -8.02 9.43 7.82
C ILE A 73 -9.07 8.51 8.45
N ALA A 74 -10.19 9.05 8.91
CA ALA A 74 -11.24 8.23 9.51
C ALA A 74 -11.85 7.27 8.49
N ALA A 75 -12.12 7.75 7.27
CA ALA A 75 -12.64 6.93 6.19
C ALA A 75 -11.62 5.86 5.74
N PHE A 76 -10.35 6.24 5.67
CA PHE A 76 -9.28 5.30 5.38
C PHE A 76 -9.18 4.22 6.46
N ASN A 77 -9.17 4.61 7.73
CA ASN A 77 -9.03 3.68 8.84
C ASN A 77 -10.19 2.70 8.92
N GLU A 78 -11.39 3.09 8.54
CA GLU A 78 -12.55 2.21 8.53
C GLU A 78 -12.26 0.97 7.66
N GLN A 79 -11.70 1.16 6.48
CA GLN A 79 -11.37 0.07 5.59
C GLN A 79 -10.10 -0.67 5.99
N TRP A 80 -9.11 0.07 6.49
CA TRP A 80 -7.89 -0.51 7.01
C TRP A 80 -8.17 -1.47 8.16
N ASP A 81 -9.01 -1.06 9.11
CA ASP A 81 -9.34 -1.87 10.26
C ASP A 81 -10.04 -3.18 9.88
N ALA A 82 -10.86 -3.14 8.82
CA ALA A 82 -11.52 -4.34 8.31
C ALA A 82 -10.56 -5.23 7.51
N TRP A 83 -9.48 -4.67 6.98
CA TRP A 83 -8.54 -5.36 6.10
C TRP A 83 -7.40 -6.05 6.85
N ILE A 84 -6.89 -5.41 7.91
CA ILE A 84 -5.78 -5.96 8.70
C ILE A 84 -6.33 -7.05 9.64
N PRO A 85 -5.78 -8.28 9.60
CA PRO A 85 -6.18 -9.31 10.55
C PRO A 85 -5.84 -8.91 11.98
N ALA A 86 -6.70 -9.26 12.92
CA ALA A 86 -6.52 -8.91 14.33
C ALA A 86 -5.16 -9.38 14.84
N GLY A 87 -4.47 -8.50 15.56
CA GLY A 87 -3.18 -8.80 16.16
C GLY A 87 -1.99 -8.71 15.21
N THR A 88 -2.19 -8.32 13.95
CA THR A 88 -1.10 -8.30 12.95
C THR A 88 -0.79 -6.90 12.41
N ALA A 89 -1.31 -5.85 13.04
CA ALA A 89 -1.10 -4.49 12.56
C ALA A 89 0.39 -4.14 12.47
N PRO A 90 0.83 -3.56 11.34
CA PRO A 90 2.23 -3.19 11.17
C PRO A 90 2.58 -1.90 11.88
N VAL A 91 3.86 -1.58 11.96
CA VAL A 91 4.30 -0.21 12.25
C VAL A 91 3.73 0.69 11.15
N ARG A 92 3.11 1.80 11.54
CA ARG A 92 2.38 2.62 10.58
C ARG A 92 2.58 4.11 10.80
N ALA A 93 2.74 4.85 9.70
CA ALA A 93 2.68 6.29 9.68
C ALA A 93 1.68 6.71 8.61
N CYS A 94 0.82 7.69 8.94
CA CYS A 94 -0.14 8.24 8.00
C CYS A 94 -0.01 9.75 8.02
N VAL A 95 0.31 10.34 6.87
CA VAL A 95 0.60 11.76 6.77
C VAL A 95 -0.17 12.39 5.62
N GLN A 96 -0.39 13.69 5.71
CA GLN A 96 -0.88 14.47 4.60
C GLN A 96 0.29 14.87 3.73
N ALA A 97 0.15 14.70 2.42
CA ALA A 97 1.20 15.05 1.49
C ALA A 97 0.61 15.54 0.18
N ARG A 98 1.35 16.43 -0.46
CA ARG A 98 1.03 16.83 -1.82
C ARG A 98 1.53 15.73 -2.75
N LEU A 99 0.62 15.16 -3.51
CA LEU A 99 0.93 14.03 -4.37
C LEU A 99 1.23 14.49 -5.80
N ALA A 100 2.02 13.69 -6.53
CA ALA A 100 2.40 14.01 -7.90
C ALA A 100 1.19 13.98 -8.85
N HIS A 101 0.22 13.10 -8.55
CA HIS A 101 -1.03 12.98 -9.29
C HIS A 101 -2.18 13.23 -8.31
N GLU A 102 -2.87 14.34 -8.49
CA GLU A 102 -3.94 14.75 -7.58
C GLU A 102 -5.35 14.56 -8.15
#